data_e69098f711e3af0b012cc5d5ff7ed8ba
#
_entry.id   e69098f711e3af0b012cc5d5ff7ed8ba
#
_cell.length_a   1.000
_cell.length_b   1.000
_cell.length_c   1.000
_cell.angle_alpha   90.00
_cell.angle_beta   90.00
_cell.angle_gamma   90.00
#
_symmetry.space_group_name_H-M   'P 1'
#
loop_
_entity.id
_entity.type
_entity.pdbx_description
1 polymer ?
#
loop_
_entity_poly.entity_id
_entity_poly.type
_entity_poly.pdbx_seq_one_letter_code
_entity_poly.pdbx_strand_id
1 'polypeptide(L)'
;MTQIKSLFATRLYHSNLSKFGDPVNPQELEASCWSIAQDDEAGQDWCEANGYPGYTSYASLTDLGWRFPIFEALQTILDQHVADFAKDLEFDLDGRELKLEDLWINILPEGGTHSAHIHPHSVISGTTYVAMPEGASAIKFEDPRHAMMMAAPARIKEAREEMRNFIYVAPAVGDVLLWESWLRHEVSMNMSEEDRISVSFNYSWG
;
A
#
# COMPACT_ATOMS: atom_id res chain seq x y z
N MET A 1 -26.00 33.52 4.77
CA MET A 1 -24.60 33.04 4.92
C MET A 1 -24.35 31.93 3.89
N THR A 2 -23.26 31.99 3.14
CA THR A 2 -22.89 30.91 2.20
C THR A 2 -22.27 29.77 2.96
N GLN A 3 -22.75 28.52 2.76
CA GLN A 3 -22.16 27.32 3.32
C GLN A 3 -21.56 26.49 2.18
N ILE A 4 -20.26 26.11 2.31
CA ILE A 4 -19.57 25.19 1.40
C ILE A 4 -19.32 23.90 2.18
N LYS A 5 -19.69 22.75 1.58
CA LYS A 5 -19.49 21.42 2.18
C LYS A 5 -18.61 20.58 1.27
N SER A 6 -17.72 19.78 1.86
CA SER A 6 -17.06 18.67 1.16
C SER A 6 -18.03 17.49 1.09
N LEU A 7 -18.18 16.92 -0.11
CA LEU A 7 -19.01 15.74 -0.35
C LEU A 7 -18.13 14.64 -0.95
N PHE A 8 -18.43 13.38 -0.62
CA PHE A 8 -17.75 12.20 -1.19
C PHE A 8 -16.23 12.23 -0.93
N ALA A 9 -15.86 12.38 0.34
CA ALA A 9 -14.46 12.39 0.75
C ALA A 9 -13.85 10.99 0.56
N THR A 10 -12.71 10.93 -0.16
CA THR A 10 -11.84 9.75 -0.19
C THR A 10 -11.01 9.73 1.08
N ARG A 11 -10.94 8.57 1.74
CA ARG A 11 -10.20 8.39 2.99
C ARG A 11 -8.88 7.70 2.73
N LEU A 12 -7.81 8.18 3.37
CA LEU A 12 -6.51 7.53 3.44
C LEU A 12 -6.15 7.36 4.92
N TYR A 13 -5.97 6.12 5.34
CA TYR A 13 -5.46 5.81 6.68
C TYR A 13 -3.94 5.88 6.67
N HIS A 14 -3.36 6.57 7.63
CA HIS A 14 -1.92 6.63 7.84
C HIS A 14 -1.63 6.42 9.33
N SER A 15 -0.89 5.38 9.64
CA SER A 15 -0.51 5.01 10.99
C SER A 15 0.89 4.37 10.98
N ASN A 16 1.28 3.76 12.08
CA ASN A 16 2.55 3.03 12.20
C ASN A 16 2.31 1.69 12.91
N LEU A 17 3.06 0.65 12.54
CA LEU A 17 2.95 -0.69 13.13
C LEU A 17 3.00 -0.66 14.66
N SER A 18 3.79 0.23 15.25
CA SER A 18 3.94 0.38 16.70
C SER A 18 2.67 0.81 17.44
N LYS A 19 1.62 1.26 16.75
CA LYS A 19 0.34 1.62 17.36
C LYS A 19 -0.28 0.45 18.15
N PHE A 20 -0.12 -0.76 17.68
CA PHE A 20 -0.70 -1.96 18.28
C PHE A 20 0.33 -2.90 18.91
N GLY A 21 1.50 -2.38 19.23
CA GLY A 21 2.60 -3.13 19.80
C GLY A 21 3.79 -3.23 18.84
N ASP A 22 4.81 -3.93 19.26
CA ASP A 22 6.04 -4.12 18.47
C ASP A 22 6.39 -5.62 18.37
N PRO A 23 5.50 -6.44 17.78
CA PRO A 23 5.70 -7.89 17.71
C PRO A 23 6.59 -8.29 16.53
N VAL A 24 6.90 -7.35 15.60
CA VAL A 24 7.70 -7.62 14.40
C VAL A 24 9.04 -6.90 14.51
N ASN A 25 10.12 -7.66 14.59
CA ASN A 25 11.46 -7.10 14.54
C ASN A 25 11.75 -6.56 13.12
N PRO A 26 12.03 -5.25 12.94
CA PRO A 26 12.21 -4.67 11.61
C PRO A 26 13.37 -5.29 10.82
N GLN A 27 14.49 -5.60 11.50
CA GLN A 27 15.66 -6.21 10.85
C GLN A 27 15.38 -7.65 10.42
N GLU A 28 14.61 -8.40 11.22
CA GLU A 28 14.20 -9.76 10.87
C GLU A 28 13.20 -9.76 9.70
N LEU A 29 12.27 -8.79 9.68
CA LEU A 29 11.31 -8.63 8.59
C LEU A 29 12.05 -8.29 7.27
N GLU A 30 13.00 -7.36 7.32
CA GLU A 30 13.83 -7.01 6.16
C GLU A 30 14.63 -8.19 5.64
N ALA A 31 15.33 -8.91 6.53
CA ALA A 31 16.09 -10.11 6.19
C ALA A 31 15.21 -11.20 5.58
N SER A 32 13.98 -11.35 6.10
CA SER A 32 13.01 -12.32 5.58
C SER A 32 12.51 -11.93 4.19
N CYS A 33 12.27 -10.64 3.93
CA CYS A 33 11.90 -10.15 2.60
C CYS A 33 13.00 -10.48 1.56
N TRP A 34 14.26 -10.26 1.93
CA TRP A 34 15.40 -10.59 1.07
C TRP A 34 15.57 -12.08 0.83
N SER A 35 15.49 -12.90 1.90
CA SER A 35 15.61 -14.35 1.78
C SER A 35 14.55 -14.93 0.86
N ILE A 36 13.29 -14.50 1.04
CA ILE A 36 12.19 -14.96 0.19
C ILE A 36 12.41 -14.53 -1.26
N ALA A 37 12.82 -13.27 -1.50
CA ALA A 37 13.05 -12.78 -2.85
C ALA A 37 14.18 -13.54 -3.56
N GLN A 38 15.19 -14.02 -2.82
CA GLN A 38 16.30 -14.82 -3.36
C GLN A 38 15.89 -16.26 -3.69
N ASP A 39 14.97 -16.84 -2.92
CA ASP A 39 14.55 -18.23 -3.05
C ASP A 39 13.31 -18.42 -3.95
N ASP A 40 12.59 -17.33 -4.28
CA ASP A 40 11.37 -17.37 -5.08
C ASP A 40 11.69 -17.27 -6.60
N GLU A 41 12.18 -18.38 -7.17
CA GLU A 41 12.48 -18.47 -8.60
C GLU A 41 11.26 -18.14 -9.47
N ALA A 42 10.05 -18.57 -9.07
CA ALA A 42 8.83 -18.32 -9.83
C ALA A 42 8.45 -16.82 -9.87
N GLY A 43 8.66 -16.10 -8.77
CA GLY A 43 8.46 -14.65 -8.71
C GLY A 43 9.49 -13.88 -9.54
N GLN A 44 10.76 -14.30 -9.50
CA GLN A 44 11.83 -13.72 -10.33
C GLN A 44 11.55 -13.93 -11.81
N ASP A 45 11.21 -15.16 -12.22
CA ASP A 45 10.87 -15.49 -13.61
C ASP A 45 9.67 -14.66 -14.10
N TRP A 46 8.66 -14.48 -13.25
CA TRP A 46 7.51 -13.65 -13.58
C TRP A 46 7.90 -12.18 -13.78
N CYS A 47 8.73 -11.63 -12.89
CA CYS A 47 9.20 -10.25 -12.98
C CYS A 47 9.99 -10.02 -14.29
N GLU A 48 10.89 -10.93 -14.65
CA GLU A 48 11.67 -10.86 -15.89
C GLU A 48 10.75 -10.96 -17.13
N ALA A 49 9.86 -11.94 -17.16
CA ALA A 49 8.95 -12.16 -18.29
C ALA A 49 7.99 -11.00 -18.53
N ASN A 50 7.63 -10.26 -17.50
CA ASN A 50 6.68 -9.13 -17.57
C ASN A 50 7.38 -7.76 -17.55
N GLY A 51 8.71 -7.70 -17.51
CA GLY A 51 9.47 -6.46 -17.46
C GLY A 51 9.17 -5.64 -16.20
N TYR A 52 8.89 -6.30 -15.06
CA TYR A 52 8.68 -5.64 -13.79
C TYR A 52 10.03 -5.10 -13.28
N PRO A 53 10.15 -3.79 -12.97
CA PRO A 53 11.45 -3.19 -12.65
C PRO A 53 11.80 -3.39 -11.17
N GLY A 54 12.06 -4.60 -10.76
CA GLY A 54 12.36 -5.02 -9.39
C GLY A 54 11.85 -6.42 -9.10
N TYR A 55 11.54 -6.71 -7.84
CA TYR A 55 10.94 -7.97 -7.43
C TYR A 55 9.57 -7.75 -6.80
N THR A 56 8.62 -8.61 -7.13
CA THR A 56 7.35 -8.74 -6.42
C THR A 56 6.98 -10.21 -6.28
N SER A 57 6.56 -10.62 -5.08
CA SER A 57 6.06 -11.98 -4.87
C SER A 57 4.58 -12.13 -5.23
N TYR A 58 3.91 -11.08 -5.72
CA TYR A 58 2.46 -11.08 -5.98
C TYR A 58 2.00 -12.21 -6.91
N ALA A 59 2.80 -12.60 -7.88
CA ALA A 59 2.43 -13.64 -8.84
C ALA A 59 2.81 -15.07 -8.38
N SER A 60 3.53 -15.21 -7.26
CA SER A 60 4.10 -16.49 -6.79
C SER A 60 3.74 -16.81 -5.35
N LEU A 61 3.86 -15.83 -4.44
CA LEU A 61 3.71 -16.02 -2.99
C LEU A 61 2.88 -14.88 -2.40
N THR A 62 1.56 -15.05 -2.32
CA THR A 62 0.63 -14.09 -1.69
C THR A 62 0.14 -14.54 -0.32
N ASP A 63 0.50 -15.74 0.10
CA ASP A 63 0.08 -16.37 1.35
C ASP A 63 1.16 -16.36 2.44
N LEU A 64 1.98 -15.30 2.47
CA LEU A 64 3.14 -15.17 3.36
C LEU A 64 2.78 -15.31 4.84
N GLY A 65 1.63 -14.77 5.28
CA GLY A 65 1.15 -14.88 6.66
C GLY A 65 0.92 -16.33 7.12
N TRP A 66 0.55 -17.20 6.19
CA TRP A 66 0.38 -18.64 6.47
C TRP A 66 1.73 -19.41 6.44
N ARG A 67 2.68 -18.96 5.61
CA ARG A 67 3.94 -19.69 5.41
C ARG A 67 5.02 -19.36 6.42
N PHE A 68 5.07 -18.13 6.91
CA PHE A 68 6.19 -17.62 7.70
C PHE A 68 5.73 -16.94 8.98
N PRO A 69 6.22 -17.36 10.16
CA PRO A 69 5.79 -16.82 11.46
C PRO A 69 5.91 -15.29 11.59
N ILE A 70 6.93 -14.68 10.96
CA ILE A 70 7.12 -13.22 11.02
C ILE A 70 6.00 -12.49 10.27
N PHE A 71 5.52 -13.03 9.16
CA PHE A 71 4.39 -12.46 8.41
C PHE A 71 3.05 -12.78 9.06
N GLU A 72 2.91 -13.90 9.80
CA GLU A 72 1.75 -14.16 10.66
C GLU A 72 1.66 -13.12 11.79
N ALA A 73 2.79 -12.79 12.43
CA ALA A 73 2.87 -11.74 13.43
C ALA A 73 2.53 -10.36 12.84
N LEU A 74 3.05 -10.06 11.63
CA LEU A 74 2.71 -8.84 10.89
C LEU A 74 1.21 -8.78 10.59
N GLN A 75 0.62 -9.85 10.06
CA GLN A 75 -0.82 -9.95 9.79
C GLN A 75 -1.66 -9.62 11.02
N THR A 76 -1.30 -10.16 12.19
CA THR A 76 -2.02 -9.89 13.44
C THR A 76 -2.11 -8.40 13.78
N ILE A 77 -1.08 -7.61 13.43
CA ILE A 77 -1.10 -6.14 13.62
C ILE A 77 -1.94 -5.49 12.51
N LEU A 78 -1.74 -5.92 11.27
CA LEU A 78 -2.46 -5.34 10.13
C LEU A 78 -3.97 -5.54 10.27
N ASP A 79 -4.43 -6.68 10.80
CA ASP A 79 -5.85 -6.94 11.09
C ASP A 79 -6.44 -5.85 12.00
N GLN A 80 -5.69 -5.37 12.99
CA GLN A 80 -6.14 -4.30 13.89
C GLN A 80 -6.20 -2.94 13.19
N HIS A 81 -5.23 -2.62 12.33
CA HIS A 81 -5.25 -1.40 11.51
C HIS A 81 -6.44 -1.39 10.55
N VAL A 82 -6.70 -2.53 9.90
CA VAL A 82 -7.83 -2.69 8.96
C VAL A 82 -9.16 -2.58 9.69
N ALA A 83 -9.30 -3.19 10.86
CA ALA A 83 -10.51 -3.05 11.68
C ALA A 83 -10.78 -1.59 12.08
N ASP A 84 -9.73 -0.84 12.47
CA ASP A 84 -9.83 0.58 12.79
C ASP A 84 -10.25 1.40 11.57
N PHE A 85 -9.69 1.13 10.40
CA PHE A 85 -10.03 1.85 9.18
C PHE A 85 -11.45 1.50 8.69
N ALA A 86 -11.85 0.24 8.73
CA ALA A 86 -13.22 -0.19 8.40
C ALA A 86 -14.27 0.51 9.27
N LYS A 87 -13.95 0.74 10.55
CA LYS A 87 -14.78 1.51 11.47
C LYS A 87 -14.85 3.00 11.09
N ASP A 88 -13.73 3.62 10.68
CA ASP A 88 -13.69 5.02 10.21
C ASP A 88 -14.49 5.18 8.91
N LEU A 89 -14.48 4.16 8.03
CA LEU A 89 -15.28 4.11 6.82
C LEU A 89 -16.76 3.83 7.07
N GLU A 90 -17.16 3.58 8.30
CA GLU A 90 -18.55 3.26 8.70
C GLU A 90 -19.14 2.06 7.92
N PHE A 91 -18.31 1.06 7.60
CA PHE A 91 -18.77 -0.13 6.91
C PHE A 91 -19.71 -0.96 7.79
N ASP A 92 -20.89 -1.30 7.24
CA ASP A 92 -21.77 -2.30 7.82
C ASP A 92 -21.33 -3.70 7.36
N LEU A 93 -20.56 -4.37 8.20
CA LEU A 93 -20.04 -5.70 7.92
C LEU A 93 -20.97 -6.83 8.38
N ASP A 94 -22.19 -6.50 8.87
CA ASP A 94 -23.18 -7.48 9.34
C ASP A 94 -22.61 -8.50 10.35
N GLY A 95 -21.78 -8.00 11.28
CA GLY A 95 -21.10 -8.80 12.31
C GLY A 95 -19.95 -9.67 11.81
N ARG A 96 -19.58 -9.57 10.55
CA ARG A 96 -18.40 -10.23 9.96
C ARG A 96 -17.17 -9.35 10.06
N GLU A 97 -16.02 -9.89 9.71
CA GLU A 97 -14.74 -9.18 9.66
C GLU A 97 -14.18 -9.20 8.23
N LEU A 98 -13.40 -8.19 7.88
CA LEU A 98 -12.57 -8.25 6.69
C LEU A 98 -11.41 -9.22 6.95
N LYS A 99 -11.09 -10.05 5.96
CA LYS A 99 -10.03 -11.05 6.06
C LYS A 99 -8.91 -10.76 5.09
N LEU A 100 -7.68 -10.98 5.54
CA LEU A 100 -6.52 -10.94 4.67
C LEU A 100 -6.68 -11.99 3.58
N GLU A 101 -6.58 -11.57 2.32
CA GLU A 101 -6.63 -12.43 1.13
C GLU A 101 -5.22 -12.63 0.57
N ASP A 102 -4.49 -11.52 0.38
CA ASP A 102 -3.14 -11.51 -0.16
C ASP A 102 -2.20 -10.72 0.73
N LEU A 103 -0.98 -11.19 0.89
CA LEU A 103 0.14 -10.50 1.54
C LEU A 103 1.40 -10.80 0.73
N TRP A 104 2.05 -9.77 0.16
CA TRP A 104 3.21 -9.96 -0.72
C TRP A 104 4.28 -8.90 -0.55
N ILE A 105 5.50 -9.24 -0.95
CA ILE A 105 6.69 -8.39 -0.89
C ILE A 105 6.86 -7.63 -2.21
N ASN A 106 7.33 -6.38 -2.12
CA ASN A 106 7.85 -5.62 -3.25
C ASN A 106 9.22 -5.06 -2.90
N ILE A 107 10.21 -5.27 -3.77
CA ILE A 107 11.56 -4.69 -3.69
C ILE A 107 11.79 -3.89 -4.97
N LEU A 108 11.97 -2.59 -4.84
CA LEU A 108 12.20 -1.68 -5.96
C LEU A 108 13.61 -1.09 -5.87
N PRO A 109 14.52 -1.51 -6.76
CA PRO A 109 15.86 -0.94 -6.85
C PRO A 109 15.83 0.48 -7.41
N GLU A 110 17.00 1.10 -7.58
CA GLU A 110 17.14 2.36 -8.32
C GLU A 110 16.44 2.27 -9.68
N GLY A 111 15.63 3.29 -10.00
CA GLY A 111 14.81 3.31 -11.21
C GLY A 111 13.55 2.46 -11.15
N GLY A 112 13.40 1.62 -10.13
CA GLY A 112 12.21 0.78 -9.93
C GLY A 112 10.94 1.62 -9.71
N THR A 113 9.81 1.15 -10.25
CA THR A 113 8.52 1.83 -10.18
C THR A 113 7.39 0.79 -10.16
N HIS A 114 6.21 1.18 -9.72
CA HIS A 114 5.01 0.35 -9.85
C HIS A 114 3.93 1.18 -10.55
N SER A 115 3.46 0.70 -11.69
CA SER A 115 2.51 1.42 -12.54
C SER A 115 1.16 1.65 -11.85
N ALA A 116 0.44 2.68 -12.31
CA ALA A 116 -0.84 3.07 -11.74
C ALA A 116 -1.92 1.99 -11.95
N HIS A 117 -2.50 1.50 -10.84
CA HIS A 117 -3.46 0.38 -10.80
C HIS A 117 -4.49 0.54 -9.68
N ILE A 118 -5.42 -0.39 -9.62
CA ILE A 118 -6.39 -0.62 -8.54
C ILE A 118 -6.35 -2.11 -8.17
N HIS A 119 -6.98 -2.50 -7.06
CA HIS A 119 -7.10 -3.90 -6.65
C HIS A 119 -8.57 -4.38 -6.80
N PRO A 120 -8.96 -4.88 -8.00
CA PRO A 120 -10.30 -5.41 -8.20
C PRO A 120 -10.59 -6.57 -7.25
N HIS A 121 -11.83 -6.64 -6.75
CA HIS A 121 -12.33 -7.68 -5.85
C HIS A 121 -11.92 -7.56 -4.38
N SER A 122 -10.99 -6.71 -4.03
CA SER A 122 -10.63 -6.41 -2.63
C SER A 122 -11.43 -5.21 -2.10
N VAL A 123 -11.56 -5.09 -0.79
CA VAL A 123 -12.31 -4.02 -0.09
C VAL A 123 -11.35 -2.94 0.40
N ILE A 124 -10.35 -3.35 1.18
CA ILE A 124 -9.27 -2.50 1.69
C ILE A 124 -7.95 -3.05 1.17
N SER A 125 -7.14 -2.18 0.60
CA SER A 125 -5.75 -2.44 0.25
C SER A 125 -4.83 -1.60 1.12
N GLY A 126 -3.63 -2.08 1.32
CA GLY A 126 -2.64 -1.37 2.10
C GLY A 126 -1.22 -1.77 1.81
N THR A 127 -0.32 -1.02 2.42
CA THR A 127 1.10 -1.32 2.39
C THR A 127 1.77 -0.87 3.68
N THR A 128 2.76 -1.63 4.13
CA THR A 128 3.70 -1.23 5.18
C THR A 128 5.11 -1.21 4.63
N TYR A 129 5.97 -0.39 5.22
CA TYR A 129 7.28 -0.06 4.68
C TYR A 129 8.38 -0.64 5.55
N VAL A 130 9.21 -1.49 4.95
CA VAL A 130 10.29 -2.24 5.61
C VAL A 130 11.62 -1.50 5.47
N ALA A 131 11.93 -1.01 4.26
CA ALA A 131 13.10 -0.19 4.00
C ALA A 131 12.71 1.02 3.13
N MET A 132 13.08 2.22 3.61
CA MET A 132 12.80 3.50 2.95
C MET A 132 14.07 4.36 3.00
N PRO A 133 15.03 4.12 2.10
CA PRO A 133 16.25 4.92 2.07
C PRO A 133 15.99 6.36 1.63
N GLU A 134 16.94 7.25 1.87
CA GLU A 134 16.85 8.64 1.42
C GLU A 134 16.71 8.70 -0.11
N GLY A 135 15.74 9.44 -0.62
CA GLY A 135 15.42 9.49 -2.06
C GLY A 135 14.44 8.42 -2.52
N ALA A 136 14.03 7.49 -1.65
CA ALA A 136 13.03 6.49 -2.00
C ALA A 136 11.69 7.12 -2.38
N SER A 137 11.00 6.45 -3.30
CA SER A 137 9.77 6.96 -3.92
C SER A 137 8.56 7.03 -2.98
N ALA A 138 7.79 8.09 -3.13
CA ALA A 138 6.46 8.21 -2.54
C ALA A 138 5.44 7.30 -3.26
N ILE A 139 4.38 6.94 -2.53
CA ILE A 139 3.16 6.44 -3.16
C ILE A 139 2.30 7.63 -3.59
N LYS A 140 1.74 7.56 -4.80
CA LYS A 140 0.90 8.60 -5.40
C LYS A 140 -0.51 8.06 -5.57
N PHE A 141 -1.48 8.81 -5.08
CA PHE A 141 -2.91 8.54 -5.25
C PHE A 141 -3.51 9.52 -6.26
N GLU A 142 -4.43 9.02 -7.08
CA GLU A 142 -5.16 9.80 -8.09
C GLU A 142 -6.57 10.10 -7.60
N ASP A 143 -7.03 11.36 -7.75
CA ASP A 143 -8.43 11.72 -7.50
C ASP A 143 -9.35 10.84 -8.39
N PRO A 144 -10.25 10.03 -7.82
CA PRO A 144 -11.10 9.12 -8.60
C PRO A 144 -12.00 9.84 -9.63
N ARG A 145 -12.21 11.15 -9.46
CA ARG A 145 -12.98 11.97 -10.37
C ARG A 145 -12.11 12.57 -11.51
N HIS A 146 -10.79 12.35 -11.48
CA HIS A 146 -9.85 12.99 -12.39
C HIS A 146 -10.22 12.80 -13.86
N ALA A 147 -10.60 11.59 -14.25
CA ALA A 147 -11.02 11.29 -15.63
C ALA A 147 -12.27 12.05 -16.08
N MET A 148 -13.09 12.53 -15.14
CA MET A 148 -14.30 13.31 -15.42
C MET A 148 -14.04 14.83 -15.46
N MET A 149 -12.86 15.29 -15.03
CA MET A 149 -12.51 16.72 -14.91
C MET A 149 -11.93 17.31 -16.20
N MET A 150 -12.40 16.88 -17.38
CA MET A 150 -11.81 17.22 -18.67
C MET A 150 -11.70 18.72 -18.98
N ALA A 151 -12.60 19.54 -18.44
CA ALA A 151 -12.62 21.00 -18.65
C ALA A 151 -12.31 21.81 -17.38
N ALA A 152 -11.85 21.14 -16.32
CA ALA A 152 -11.53 21.83 -15.08
C ALA A 152 -10.22 22.64 -15.24
N PRO A 153 -10.17 23.90 -14.77
CA PRO A 153 -8.92 24.65 -14.73
C PRO A 153 -7.93 24.00 -13.74
N ALA A 154 -6.64 24.23 -13.98
CA ALA A 154 -5.60 23.79 -13.06
C ALA A 154 -5.83 24.37 -11.65
N ARG A 155 -5.48 23.60 -10.63
CA ARG A 155 -5.50 24.08 -9.25
C ARG A 155 -4.30 25.00 -8.99
N ILE A 156 -4.46 25.95 -8.09
CA ILE A 156 -3.33 26.76 -7.62
C ILE A 156 -2.31 25.87 -6.88
N LYS A 157 -1.05 26.30 -6.84
CA LYS A 157 0.04 25.51 -6.22
C LYS A 157 -0.22 25.18 -4.76
N GLU A 158 -0.82 26.12 -4.02
CA GLU A 158 -1.16 26.02 -2.60
C GLU A 158 -2.58 25.45 -2.36
N ALA A 159 -3.16 24.79 -3.36
CA ALA A 159 -4.48 24.16 -3.21
C ALA A 159 -4.48 23.20 -2.02
N ARG A 160 -5.56 23.22 -1.25
CA ARG A 160 -5.79 22.29 -0.17
C ARG A 160 -5.72 20.86 -0.71
N GLU A 161 -5.26 19.94 0.12
CA GLU A 161 -4.99 18.56 -0.27
C GLU A 161 -6.20 17.90 -0.95
N GLU A 162 -7.39 18.03 -0.35
CA GLU A 162 -8.64 17.48 -0.88
C GLU A 162 -9.09 18.08 -2.22
N MET A 163 -8.38 19.11 -2.70
CA MET A 163 -8.65 19.75 -4.01
C MET A 163 -7.60 19.38 -5.07
N ARG A 164 -6.56 18.65 -4.73
CA ARG A 164 -5.50 18.24 -5.66
C ARG A 164 -5.93 17.02 -6.45
N ASN A 165 -5.46 16.91 -7.68
CA ASN A 165 -5.74 15.75 -8.53
C ASN A 165 -4.86 14.53 -8.17
N PHE A 166 -3.71 14.80 -7.57
CA PHE A 166 -2.75 13.79 -7.13
C PHE A 166 -2.24 14.13 -5.73
N ILE A 167 -2.17 13.12 -4.89
CA ILE A 167 -1.62 13.20 -3.53
C ILE A 167 -0.39 12.30 -3.48
N TYR A 168 0.72 12.84 -2.98
CA TYR A 168 1.97 12.09 -2.78
C TYR A 168 2.19 11.92 -1.29
N VAL A 169 2.35 10.67 -0.86
CA VAL A 169 2.67 10.32 0.52
C VAL A 169 4.06 9.71 0.55
N ALA A 170 4.99 10.38 1.24
CA ALA A 170 6.32 9.85 1.50
C ALA A 170 6.29 9.12 2.87
N PRO A 171 6.26 7.79 2.88
CA PRO A 171 6.17 7.03 4.13
C PRO A 171 7.53 6.89 4.79
N ALA A 172 7.51 6.62 6.09
CA ALA A 172 8.66 6.18 6.87
C ALA A 172 8.62 4.65 7.09
N VAL A 173 9.74 4.08 7.51
CA VAL A 173 9.81 2.67 7.92
C VAL A 173 8.80 2.41 9.05
N GLY A 174 8.05 1.33 8.94
CA GLY A 174 7.00 0.94 9.87
C GLY A 174 5.65 1.64 9.66
N ASP A 175 5.55 2.61 8.74
CA ASP A 175 4.26 3.21 8.42
C ASP A 175 3.33 2.17 7.79
N VAL A 176 2.02 2.32 8.09
CA VAL A 176 0.93 1.56 7.51
C VAL A 176 0.00 2.53 6.81
N LEU A 177 -0.15 2.37 5.51
CA LEU A 177 -1.12 3.09 4.71
C LEU A 177 -2.24 2.14 4.28
N LEU A 178 -3.51 2.58 4.44
CA LEU A 178 -4.69 1.84 3.97
C LEU A 178 -5.59 2.77 3.16
N TRP A 179 -6.22 2.19 2.16
CA TRP A 179 -7.22 2.85 1.30
C TRP A 179 -8.26 1.85 0.81
N GLU A 180 -9.39 2.34 0.37
CA GLU A 180 -10.36 1.51 -0.33
C GLU A 180 -9.77 1.02 -1.66
N SER A 181 -9.86 -0.26 -1.95
CA SER A 181 -9.11 -0.96 -3.03
C SER A 181 -9.37 -0.42 -4.44
N TRP A 182 -10.48 0.30 -4.64
CA TRP A 182 -10.81 0.99 -5.90
C TRP A 182 -9.97 2.26 -6.15
N LEU A 183 -9.28 2.80 -5.12
CA LEU A 183 -8.50 4.03 -5.25
C LEU A 183 -7.23 3.78 -6.08
N ARG A 184 -7.16 4.45 -7.24
CA ARG A 184 -6.03 4.33 -8.17
C ARG A 184 -4.77 4.93 -7.57
N HIS A 185 -3.70 4.16 -7.60
CA HIS A 185 -2.41 4.55 -7.03
C HIS A 185 -1.25 3.98 -7.84
N GLU A 186 -0.07 4.58 -7.64
CA GLU A 186 1.20 4.15 -8.24
C GLU A 186 2.35 4.40 -7.26
N VAL A 187 3.46 3.73 -7.47
CA VAL A 187 4.73 4.04 -6.81
C VAL A 187 5.64 4.69 -7.83
N SER A 188 6.00 5.94 -7.57
CA SER A 188 6.90 6.70 -8.42
C SER A 188 8.29 6.04 -8.49
N MET A 189 9.10 6.45 -9.46
CA MET A 189 10.45 5.90 -9.63
C MET A 189 11.29 6.07 -8.36
N ASN A 190 11.94 4.99 -7.91
CA ASN A 190 12.90 5.03 -6.83
C ASN A 190 14.19 5.75 -7.30
N MET A 191 14.48 6.87 -6.67
CA MET A 191 15.66 7.71 -6.99
C MET A 191 16.83 7.45 -6.04
N SER A 192 16.67 6.52 -5.10
CA SER A 192 17.75 6.07 -4.21
C SER A 192 18.61 5.03 -4.91
N GLU A 193 19.92 5.01 -4.62
CA GLU A 193 20.82 3.92 -5.00
C GLU A 193 20.57 2.63 -4.21
N GLU A 194 19.77 2.73 -3.11
CA GLU A 194 19.40 1.61 -2.26
C GLU A 194 17.96 1.17 -2.55
N ASP A 195 17.67 -0.10 -2.21
CA ASP A 195 16.38 -0.72 -2.47
C ASP A 195 15.28 -0.23 -1.51
N ARG A 196 14.13 0.11 -2.06
CA ARG A 196 12.89 0.35 -1.32
C ARG A 196 12.15 -0.96 -1.13
N ILE A 197 11.87 -1.34 0.13
CA ILE A 197 11.17 -2.58 0.45
C ILE A 197 9.84 -2.25 1.12
N SER A 198 8.78 -2.89 0.63
CA SER A 198 7.45 -2.80 1.22
C SER A 198 6.74 -4.15 1.19
N VAL A 199 5.80 -4.33 2.12
CA VAL A 199 4.87 -5.46 2.15
C VAL A 199 3.49 -4.90 1.91
N SER A 200 2.86 -5.35 0.83
CA SER A 200 1.52 -4.93 0.44
C SER A 200 0.52 -6.04 0.71
N PHE A 201 -0.75 -5.67 0.87
CA PHE A 201 -1.78 -6.61 1.27
C PHE A 201 -3.17 -6.17 0.81
N ASN A 202 -4.06 -7.15 0.69
CA ASN A 202 -5.46 -6.99 0.37
C ASN A 202 -6.35 -7.67 1.40
N TYR A 203 -7.44 -7.01 1.72
CA TYR A 203 -8.51 -7.53 2.57
C TYR A 203 -9.82 -7.59 1.81
N SER A 204 -10.49 -8.72 1.91
CA SER A 204 -11.79 -9.00 1.28
C SER A 204 -12.86 -9.24 2.32
N TRP A 205 -14.11 -9.08 1.88
CA TRP A 205 -15.29 -9.37 2.67
C TRP A 205 -15.81 -10.77 2.34
N GLY A 206 -15.61 -11.69 3.28
CA GLY A 206 -15.99 -13.11 3.14
C GLY A 206 -17.10 -13.53 4.08
#